data_a0eb15c593993f3ed9f0d72d643598ea
#
_entry.id   a0eb15c593993f3ed9f0d72d643598ea
#
_cell.length_a   1.000
_cell.length_b   1.000
_cell.length_c   1.000
_cell.angle_alpha   90.00
_cell.angle_beta   90.00
_cell.angle_gamma   90.00
#
_symmetry.space_group_name_H-M   'P 1'
#
loop_
_entity.id
_entity.type
_entity.pdbx_description
1 polymer ?
#
loop_
_entity_poly.entity_id
_entity_poly.type
_entity_poly.pdbx_seq_one_letter_code
_entity_poly.pdbx_strand_id
1 'polypeptide(L)'
;MLDKLIITALRGKTAAVLFKDGHAAQIDFEPEAAEEETGVIFVGKVKNISKNINAAFVEYRPGVNGFYSLKENARPIYADGKVEHGPLKAGDEILVQVERSAVKTKDAVLTSNLTLTGQTAVLSAGKSSLGISAKIRNKEWRDAVKRRWEATEHGDCGLVVRTNGEAAGVGK
;
A
#
# COMPACT_ATOMS: atom_id res chain seq x y z
N MET A 1 11.46 -33.98 23.13
CA MET A 1 10.02 -33.60 23.29
C MET A 1 9.64 -32.70 22.11
N LEU A 2 8.49 -32.88 21.51
CA LEU A 2 8.09 -32.06 20.35
C LEU A 2 7.72 -30.65 20.82
N ASP A 3 8.30 -29.61 20.21
CA ASP A 3 7.88 -28.24 20.39
C ASP A 3 6.46 -28.06 19.85
N LYS A 4 5.63 -27.29 20.54
CA LYS A 4 4.23 -27.06 20.15
C LYS A 4 3.96 -25.56 20.04
N LEU A 5 3.33 -25.17 18.94
CA LEU A 5 2.69 -23.86 18.82
C LEU A 5 1.19 -24.02 19.00
N ILE A 6 0.64 -23.35 20.00
CA ILE A 6 -0.80 -23.32 20.27
C ILE A 6 -1.31 -21.93 19.91
N ILE A 7 -2.31 -21.86 19.03
CA ILE A 7 -3.03 -20.63 18.72
C ILE A 7 -4.44 -20.80 19.29
N THR A 8 -4.85 -19.88 20.15
CA THR A 8 -6.13 -19.92 20.84
C THR A 8 -6.71 -18.54 21.08
N ALA A 9 -8.01 -18.46 21.25
CA ALA A 9 -8.66 -17.23 21.69
C ALA A 9 -8.61 -17.13 23.22
N LEU A 10 -8.08 -16.02 23.73
CA LEU A 10 -8.04 -15.73 25.16
C LEU A 10 -8.58 -14.32 25.42
N ARG A 11 -9.72 -14.24 26.11
CA ARG A 11 -10.40 -12.97 26.44
C ARG A 11 -10.65 -12.08 25.20
N GLY A 12 -11.08 -12.69 24.08
CA GLY A 12 -11.38 -11.99 22.84
C GLY A 12 -10.16 -11.62 21.99
N LYS A 13 -8.95 -12.01 22.40
CA LYS A 13 -7.70 -11.82 21.63
C LYS A 13 -7.17 -13.15 21.16
N THR A 14 -6.54 -13.19 20.00
CA THR A 14 -5.76 -14.36 19.57
C THR A 14 -4.44 -14.39 20.34
N ALA A 15 -4.17 -15.48 21.01
CA ALA A 15 -2.89 -15.75 21.67
C ALA A 15 -2.16 -16.86 20.93
N ALA A 16 -0.88 -16.64 20.61
CA ALA A 16 0.04 -17.64 20.10
C ALA A 16 1.04 -18.00 21.21
N VAL A 17 1.06 -19.26 21.60
CA VAL A 17 1.92 -19.76 22.69
C VAL A 17 2.89 -20.81 22.14
N LEU A 18 4.17 -20.52 22.17
CA LEU A 18 5.22 -21.48 21.84
C LEU A 18 5.61 -22.25 23.10
N PHE A 19 5.43 -23.56 23.09
CA PHE A 19 5.92 -24.48 24.12
C PHE A 19 7.22 -25.13 23.67
N LYS A 20 8.20 -25.07 24.54
CA LYS A 20 9.48 -25.76 24.39
C LYS A 20 9.71 -26.61 25.62
N ASP A 21 10.04 -27.87 25.44
CA ASP A 21 10.27 -28.84 26.52
C ASP A 21 9.15 -28.87 27.60
N GLY A 22 7.90 -28.67 27.17
CA GLY A 22 6.75 -28.70 28.05
C GLY A 22 6.43 -27.39 28.79
N HIS A 23 7.23 -26.36 28.59
CA HIS A 23 7.05 -25.02 29.20
C HIS A 23 6.71 -23.97 28.15
N ALA A 24 5.87 -23.00 28.50
CA ALA A 24 5.62 -21.85 27.66
C ALA A 24 6.89 -21.00 27.55
N ALA A 25 7.51 -21.00 26.38
CA ALA A 25 8.74 -20.27 26.09
C ALA A 25 8.48 -18.84 25.57
N GLN A 26 7.35 -18.67 24.86
CA GLN A 26 6.96 -17.38 24.31
C GLN A 26 5.41 -17.31 24.26
N ILE A 27 4.87 -16.15 24.56
CA ILE A 27 3.44 -15.84 24.41
C ILE A 27 3.34 -14.53 23.67
N ASP A 28 2.71 -14.56 22.51
CA ASP A 28 2.37 -13.39 21.72
C ASP A 28 0.84 -13.23 21.71
N PHE A 29 0.40 -12.01 21.90
CA PHE A 29 -1.00 -11.63 21.69
C PHE A 29 -1.10 -10.82 20.42
N GLU A 30 -2.03 -11.23 19.57
CA GLU A 30 -2.43 -10.38 18.46
C GLU A 30 -3.04 -9.10 19.06
N PRO A 31 -2.53 -7.91 18.71
CA PRO A 31 -3.19 -6.68 19.15
C PRO A 31 -4.65 -6.75 18.68
N GLU A 32 -5.56 -6.20 19.51
CA GLU A 32 -6.92 -5.93 19.00
C GLU A 32 -6.74 -5.28 17.64
N ALA A 33 -7.39 -5.87 16.62
CA ALA A 33 -7.21 -5.46 15.24
C ALA A 33 -7.36 -3.93 15.17
N ALA A 34 -6.23 -3.23 15.18
CA ALA A 34 -6.18 -1.95 14.54
C ALA A 34 -6.65 -2.27 13.12
N GLU A 35 -7.77 -1.70 12.71
CA GLU A 35 -8.28 -1.88 11.35
C GLU A 35 -7.08 -1.80 10.43
N GLU A 36 -6.84 -2.86 9.67
CA GLU A 36 -5.66 -2.91 8.80
C GLU A 36 -5.88 -1.88 7.70
N GLU A 37 -5.33 -0.70 7.92
CA GLU A 37 -5.50 0.44 7.02
C GLU A 37 -4.58 0.39 5.80
N THR A 38 -3.68 -0.60 5.76
CA THR A 38 -2.75 -0.77 4.63
C THR A 38 -3.53 -0.88 3.32
N GLY A 39 -3.22 0.01 2.39
CA GLY A 39 -3.89 0.10 1.10
C GLY A 39 -5.13 1.02 1.07
N VAL A 40 -5.64 1.48 2.21
CA VAL A 40 -6.76 2.43 2.25
C VAL A 40 -6.29 3.81 1.81
N ILE A 41 -7.10 4.49 1.01
CA ILE A 41 -6.81 5.82 0.47
C ILE A 41 -7.65 6.87 1.21
N PHE A 42 -7.01 7.96 1.61
CA PHE A 42 -7.61 9.07 2.31
C PHE A 42 -7.32 10.40 1.61
N VAL A 43 -8.15 11.40 1.85
CA VAL A 43 -7.78 12.80 1.65
C VAL A 43 -7.08 13.26 2.93
N GLY A 44 -5.79 13.50 2.83
CA GLY A 44 -4.98 13.91 3.96
C GLY A 44 -4.61 15.40 3.90
N LYS A 45 -4.60 16.06 5.03
CA LYS A 45 -4.21 17.46 5.17
C LYS A 45 -2.77 17.57 5.68
N VAL A 46 -1.91 18.24 4.94
CA VAL A 46 -0.52 18.50 5.34
C VAL A 46 -0.51 19.42 6.55
N LYS A 47 -0.03 18.93 7.69
CA LYS A 47 0.05 19.71 8.94
C LYS A 47 1.38 20.42 9.07
N ASN A 48 2.47 19.73 8.73
CA ASN A 48 3.82 20.25 8.87
C ASN A 48 4.76 19.63 7.85
N ILE A 49 5.79 20.38 7.45
CA ILE A 49 6.89 19.93 6.60
C ILE A 49 8.19 20.06 7.37
N SER A 50 8.91 18.96 7.52
CA SER A 50 10.22 18.90 8.14
C SER A 50 11.29 18.75 7.06
N LYS A 51 11.99 19.85 6.76
CA LYS A 51 13.06 19.88 5.76
C LYS A 51 14.25 19.02 6.16
N ASN A 52 14.54 18.93 7.45
CA ASN A 52 15.70 18.18 7.97
C ASN A 52 15.64 16.69 7.64
N ILE A 53 14.44 16.11 7.64
CA ILE A 53 14.20 14.69 7.33
C ILE A 53 13.53 14.49 5.97
N ASN A 54 13.37 15.57 5.20
CA ASN A 54 12.73 15.58 3.88
C ASN A 54 11.36 14.88 3.87
N ALA A 55 10.51 15.22 4.84
CA ALA A 55 9.22 14.61 5.05
C ALA A 55 8.13 15.62 5.42
N ALA A 56 6.89 15.25 5.19
CA ALA A 56 5.71 15.92 5.72
C ALA A 56 4.99 15.03 6.73
N PHE A 57 4.25 15.64 7.65
CA PHE A 57 3.29 14.99 8.51
C PHE A 57 1.90 15.35 8.01
N VAL A 58 1.13 14.32 7.66
CA VAL A 58 -0.18 14.46 7.02
C VAL A 58 -1.24 13.86 7.93
N GLU A 59 -2.20 14.68 8.33
CA GLU A 59 -3.38 14.21 9.06
C GLU A 59 -4.33 13.56 8.05
N TYR A 60 -4.44 12.23 8.12
CA TYR A 60 -5.26 11.44 7.21
C TYR A 60 -6.59 10.98 7.83
N ARG A 61 -6.70 11.10 9.16
CA ARG A 61 -7.95 10.99 9.94
C ARG A 61 -7.93 12.03 11.06
N PRO A 62 -9.09 12.43 11.61
CA PRO A 62 -9.16 13.41 12.68
C PRO A 62 -8.20 13.08 13.84
N GLY A 63 -7.19 13.94 14.05
CA GLY A 63 -6.19 13.77 15.09
C GLY A 63 -5.12 12.71 14.83
N VAL A 64 -5.16 12.00 13.68
CA VAL A 64 -4.19 10.95 13.35
C VAL A 64 -3.29 11.41 12.21
N ASN A 65 -2.00 11.52 12.50
CA ASN A 65 -1.00 11.90 11.53
C ASN A 65 -0.22 10.69 11.01
N GLY A 66 0.26 10.78 9.78
CA GLY A 66 1.16 9.82 9.19
C GLY A 66 2.41 10.49 8.62
N PHE A 67 3.47 9.72 8.50
CA PHE A 67 4.74 10.11 7.89
C PHE A 67 4.64 10.03 6.37
N TYR A 68 5.01 11.10 5.67
CA TYR A 68 4.98 11.21 4.22
C TYR A 68 6.35 11.66 3.70
N SER A 69 7.09 10.75 3.05
CA SER A 69 8.42 11.02 2.49
C SER A 69 8.31 11.89 1.24
N LEU A 70 8.88 13.10 1.26
CA LEU A 70 8.90 13.99 0.11
C LEU A 70 9.77 13.46 -1.04
N LYS A 71 10.81 12.68 -0.71
CA LYS A 71 11.70 12.07 -1.70
C LYS A 71 10.99 10.98 -2.51
N GLU A 72 10.21 10.14 -1.84
CA GLU A 72 9.50 9.02 -2.47
C GLU A 72 8.22 9.47 -3.17
N ASN A 73 7.66 10.61 -2.74
CA ASN A 73 6.43 11.17 -3.26
C ASN A 73 6.68 12.53 -3.96
N ALA A 74 7.56 12.54 -4.95
CA ALA A 74 7.93 13.75 -5.69
C ALA A 74 6.77 14.40 -6.46
N ARG A 75 5.68 13.67 -6.68
CA ARG A 75 4.47 14.13 -7.36
C ARG A 75 3.25 13.88 -6.48
N PRO A 76 2.95 14.75 -5.50
CA PRO A 76 1.72 14.66 -4.73
C PRO A 76 0.47 14.75 -5.62
N ILE A 77 -0.57 14.02 -5.28
CA ILE A 77 -1.87 14.12 -5.96
C ILE A 77 -2.76 15.02 -5.11
N TYR A 78 -3.05 16.22 -5.59
CA TYR A 78 -3.86 17.19 -4.86
C TYR A 78 -5.34 16.84 -4.95
N ALA A 79 -6.07 17.04 -3.85
CA ALA A 79 -7.48 16.70 -3.75
C ALA A 79 -8.38 17.58 -4.60
N ASP A 80 -7.92 18.77 -4.99
CA ASP A 80 -8.66 19.69 -5.88
C ASP A 80 -8.57 19.30 -7.37
N GLY A 81 -7.85 18.24 -7.69
CA GLY A 81 -7.70 17.69 -9.04
C GLY A 81 -6.84 18.51 -10.00
N LYS A 82 -6.19 19.57 -9.53
CA LYS A 82 -5.29 20.35 -10.38
C LYS A 82 -3.96 19.62 -10.55
N VAL A 83 -3.42 19.66 -11.75
CA VAL A 83 -2.15 19.02 -12.10
C VAL A 83 -0.95 19.90 -11.74
N GLU A 84 -1.10 21.22 -11.85
CA GLU A 84 -0.04 22.17 -11.58
C GLU A 84 -0.21 22.81 -10.20
N HIS A 85 0.67 22.43 -9.30
CA HIS A 85 0.83 23.00 -7.98
C HIS A 85 2.29 23.39 -7.75
N GLY A 86 2.50 24.41 -6.93
CA GLY A 86 3.82 24.71 -6.38
C GLY A 86 4.31 23.61 -5.41
N PRO A 87 5.43 23.83 -4.74
CA PRO A 87 5.93 22.92 -3.73
C PRO A 87 4.88 22.65 -2.64
N LEU A 88 4.78 21.42 -2.17
CA LEU A 88 3.88 21.02 -1.10
C LEU A 88 4.07 21.88 0.15
N LYS A 89 3.00 22.34 0.74
CA LYS A 89 3.01 23.24 1.92
C LYS A 89 1.97 22.82 2.96
N ALA A 90 2.14 23.30 4.18
CA ALA A 90 1.16 23.10 5.23
C ALA A 90 -0.20 23.69 4.83
N GLY A 91 -1.26 22.94 5.08
CA GLY A 91 -2.64 23.26 4.69
C GLY A 91 -3.09 22.62 3.39
N ASP A 92 -2.19 22.14 2.54
CA ASP A 92 -2.56 21.44 1.31
C ASP A 92 -3.30 20.12 1.62
N GLU A 93 -4.28 19.80 0.78
CA GLU A 93 -5.02 18.55 0.83
C GLU A 93 -4.57 17.66 -0.34
N ILE A 94 -4.13 16.45 -0.01
CA ILE A 94 -3.58 15.49 -0.96
C ILE A 94 -4.20 14.11 -0.78
N LEU A 95 -4.25 13.33 -1.85
CA LEU A 95 -4.61 11.92 -1.77
C LEU A 95 -3.40 11.14 -1.26
N VAL A 96 -3.61 10.38 -0.20
CA VAL A 96 -2.61 9.52 0.41
C VAL A 96 -3.15 8.12 0.62
N GLN A 97 -2.31 7.14 0.39
CA GLN A 97 -2.59 5.74 0.71
C GLN A 97 -1.72 5.31 1.87
N VAL A 98 -2.28 4.54 2.78
CA VAL A 98 -1.50 3.93 3.86
C VAL A 98 -0.64 2.82 3.27
N GLU A 99 0.66 3.04 3.20
CA GLU A 99 1.64 2.04 2.74
C GLU A 99 1.97 1.05 3.85
N ARG A 100 2.08 1.55 5.07
CA ARG A 100 2.27 0.76 6.29
C ARG A 100 1.46 1.35 7.43
N SER A 101 0.67 0.53 8.08
CA SER A 101 -0.11 0.92 9.25
C SER A 101 0.79 1.32 10.42
N ALA A 102 0.28 2.15 11.31
CA ALA A 102 0.97 2.53 12.54
C ALA A 102 1.26 1.30 13.40
N VAL A 103 2.46 1.21 13.97
CA VAL A 103 2.84 0.09 14.85
C VAL A 103 3.48 0.65 16.13
N LYS A 104 2.86 0.37 17.26
CA LYS A 104 3.32 0.84 18.58
C LYS A 104 3.48 2.37 18.59
N THR A 105 4.72 2.86 18.65
CA THR A 105 5.08 4.29 18.70
C THR A 105 5.46 4.87 17.32
N LYS A 106 5.35 4.09 16.24
CA LYS A 106 5.67 4.56 14.89
C LYS A 106 4.39 4.96 14.17
N ASP A 107 4.40 6.17 13.61
CA ASP A 107 3.33 6.66 12.76
C ASP A 107 3.13 5.78 11.52
N ALA A 108 1.92 5.79 10.97
CA ALA A 108 1.64 5.19 9.67
C ALA A 108 2.53 5.85 8.60
N VAL A 109 2.95 5.06 7.62
CA VAL A 109 3.65 5.57 6.43
C VAL A 109 2.64 5.77 5.33
N LEU A 110 2.62 6.98 4.78
CA LEU A 110 1.70 7.41 3.74
C LEU A 110 2.44 7.62 2.42
N THR A 111 1.75 7.34 1.31
CA THR A 111 2.27 7.57 -0.04
C THR A 111 1.21 8.15 -0.96
N SER A 112 1.62 9.01 -1.93
CA SER A 112 0.80 9.41 -3.07
C SER A 112 1.04 8.54 -4.31
N ASN A 113 1.94 7.55 -4.24
CA ASN A 113 2.07 6.51 -5.26
C ASN A 113 0.93 5.50 -5.11
N LEU A 114 -0.29 5.93 -5.40
CA LEU A 114 -1.50 5.14 -5.15
C LEU A 114 -1.48 3.84 -5.96
N THR A 115 -1.88 2.75 -5.32
CA THR A 115 -2.03 1.45 -5.97
C THR A 115 -3.40 0.85 -5.69
N LEU A 116 -4.08 0.38 -6.73
CA LEU A 116 -5.34 -0.36 -6.63
C LEU A 116 -5.06 -1.81 -6.97
N THR A 117 -5.07 -2.65 -5.95
CA THR A 117 -4.75 -4.07 -6.09
C THR A 117 -6.01 -4.89 -6.35
N GLY A 118 -6.13 -5.42 -7.56
CA GLY A 118 -7.14 -6.39 -7.93
C GLY A 118 -6.62 -7.83 -7.91
N GLN A 119 -7.51 -8.78 -8.18
CA GLN A 119 -7.14 -10.19 -8.23
C GLN A 119 -6.14 -10.51 -9.34
N THR A 120 -6.33 -9.91 -10.53
CA THR A 120 -5.58 -10.23 -11.76
C THR A 120 -4.55 -9.17 -12.12
N ALA A 121 -4.69 -7.96 -11.60
CA ALA A 121 -3.82 -6.83 -11.93
C ALA A 121 -3.71 -5.84 -10.77
N VAL A 122 -2.66 -5.03 -10.81
CA VAL A 122 -2.45 -3.86 -9.95
C VAL A 122 -2.36 -2.64 -10.84
N LEU A 123 -3.20 -1.64 -10.58
CA LEU A 123 -3.11 -0.33 -11.19
C LEU A 123 -2.30 0.59 -10.26
N SER A 124 -1.41 1.42 -10.83
CA SER A 124 -0.65 2.41 -10.06
C SER A 124 -0.79 3.78 -10.68
N ALA A 125 -0.87 4.83 -9.85
CA ALA A 125 -0.85 6.21 -10.29
C ALA A 125 0.60 6.74 -10.40
N GLY A 126 0.84 7.66 -11.32
CA GLY A 126 2.10 8.39 -11.43
C GLY A 126 3.25 7.67 -12.13
N LYS A 127 3.01 6.46 -12.68
CA LYS A 127 4.01 5.70 -13.45
C LYS A 127 3.35 5.03 -14.63
N SER A 128 3.37 5.66 -15.80
CA SER A 128 2.89 5.06 -17.04
C SER A 128 3.81 3.91 -17.47
N SER A 129 3.54 2.71 -16.98
CA SER A 129 4.33 1.50 -17.30
C SER A 129 3.47 0.24 -17.29
N LEU A 130 3.79 -0.69 -18.18
CA LEU A 130 3.17 -2.01 -18.20
C LEU A 130 4.15 -3.05 -17.66
N GLY A 131 3.76 -3.72 -16.57
CA GLY A 131 4.42 -4.90 -16.04
C GLY A 131 3.58 -6.16 -16.33
N ILE A 132 4.22 -7.24 -16.70
CA ILE A 132 3.55 -8.55 -16.83
C ILE A 132 4.36 -9.56 -16.05
N SER A 133 3.71 -10.31 -15.14
CA SER A 133 4.36 -11.31 -14.31
C SER A 133 5.29 -12.21 -15.14
N ALA A 134 6.53 -12.38 -14.67
CA ALA A 134 7.51 -13.25 -15.33
C ALA A 134 7.10 -14.74 -15.35
N LYS A 135 6.16 -15.13 -14.49
CA LYS A 135 5.61 -16.50 -14.46
C LYS A 135 4.67 -16.79 -15.64
N ILE A 136 4.13 -15.76 -16.30
CA ILE A 136 3.34 -15.91 -17.53
C ILE A 136 4.32 -16.10 -18.71
N ARG A 137 4.43 -17.31 -19.21
CA ARG A 137 5.37 -17.66 -20.27
C ARG A 137 4.78 -17.63 -21.67
N ASN A 138 3.45 -17.56 -21.81
CA ASN A 138 2.75 -17.49 -23.09
C ASN A 138 3.09 -16.17 -23.80
N LYS A 139 3.94 -16.26 -24.83
CA LYS A 139 4.45 -15.10 -25.57
C LYS A 139 3.33 -14.39 -26.33
N GLU A 140 2.46 -15.12 -27.00
CA GLU A 140 1.36 -14.57 -27.81
C GLU A 140 0.42 -13.74 -26.94
N TRP A 141 0.08 -14.27 -25.77
CA TRP A 141 -0.75 -13.59 -24.78
C TRP A 141 -0.06 -12.32 -24.25
N ARG A 142 1.22 -12.39 -23.92
CA ARG A 142 2.00 -11.22 -23.46
C ARG A 142 2.03 -10.11 -24.52
N ASP A 143 2.21 -10.48 -25.78
CA ASP A 143 2.25 -9.55 -26.91
C ASP A 143 0.85 -8.95 -27.18
N ALA A 144 -0.22 -9.70 -26.99
CA ALA A 144 -1.58 -9.20 -27.06
C ALA A 144 -1.87 -8.16 -25.97
N VAL A 145 -1.46 -8.42 -24.74
CA VAL A 145 -1.62 -7.46 -23.62
C VAL A 145 -0.84 -6.17 -23.88
N LYS A 146 0.40 -6.26 -24.38
CA LYS A 146 1.21 -5.08 -24.72
C LYS A 146 0.53 -4.23 -25.80
N ARG A 147 0.11 -4.84 -26.92
CA ARG A 147 -0.59 -4.13 -27.99
C ARG A 147 -1.85 -3.43 -27.49
N ARG A 148 -2.61 -4.10 -26.62
CA ARG A 148 -3.82 -3.51 -26.05
C ARG A 148 -3.50 -2.35 -25.13
N TRP A 149 -2.46 -2.45 -24.31
CA TRP A 149 -1.98 -1.37 -23.47
C TRP A 149 -1.55 -0.15 -24.29
N GLU A 150 -0.75 -0.35 -25.33
CA GLU A 150 -0.29 0.70 -26.24
C GLU A 150 -1.44 1.39 -27.02
N ALA A 151 -2.52 0.66 -27.29
CA ALA A 151 -3.71 1.19 -27.97
C ALA A 151 -4.70 1.88 -27.04
N THR A 152 -4.50 1.83 -25.72
CA THR A 152 -5.42 2.40 -24.73
C THR A 152 -4.84 3.69 -24.15
N GLU A 153 -5.67 4.72 -24.02
CA GLU A 153 -5.31 5.90 -23.27
C GLU A 153 -5.34 5.57 -21.77
N HIS A 154 -4.20 5.63 -21.11
CA HIS A 154 -4.05 5.30 -19.69
C HIS A 154 -3.49 6.46 -18.85
N GLY A 155 -3.21 7.62 -19.47
CA GLY A 155 -2.63 8.78 -18.81
C GLY A 155 -1.35 8.42 -18.03
N ASP A 156 -1.24 8.91 -16.80
CA ASP A 156 -0.13 8.64 -15.88
C ASP A 156 -0.34 7.36 -15.03
N CYS A 157 -1.11 6.40 -15.52
CA CYS A 157 -1.36 5.16 -14.81
C CYS A 157 -0.44 4.03 -15.30
N GLY A 158 0.07 3.22 -14.39
CA GLY A 158 0.77 1.97 -14.68
C GLY A 158 -0.09 0.75 -14.40
N LEU A 159 0.16 -0.35 -15.09
CA LEU A 159 -0.54 -1.61 -14.91
C LEU A 159 0.48 -2.73 -14.70
N VAL A 160 0.27 -3.53 -13.66
CA VAL A 160 1.02 -4.79 -13.46
C VAL A 160 0.04 -5.95 -13.53
N VAL A 161 0.16 -6.79 -14.57
CA VAL A 161 -0.66 -7.99 -14.69
C VAL A 161 -0.05 -9.12 -13.89
N ARG A 162 -0.85 -9.69 -12.98
CA ARG A 162 -0.46 -10.79 -12.08
C ARG A 162 -0.55 -12.13 -12.81
N THR A 163 0.03 -13.17 -12.21
CA THR A 163 0.10 -14.51 -12.82
C THR A 163 -1.26 -15.09 -13.20
N ASN A 164 -2.28 -14.87 -12.37
CA ASN A 164 -3.64 -15.34 -12.63
C ASN A 164 -4.41 -14.51 -13.69
N GLY A 165 -3.85 -13.40 -14.17
CA GLY A 165 -4.46 -12.59 -15.23
C GLY A 165 -4.58 -13.32 -16.55
N GLU A 166 -3.67 -14.25 -16.87
CA GLU A 166 -3.74 -15.08 -18.06
C GLU A 166 -4.99 -15.98 -18.06
N ALA A 167 -5.25 -16.66 -16.95
CA ALA A 167 -6.41 -17.54 -16.80
C ALA A 167 -7.74 -16.78 -16.79
N ALA A 168 -7.76 -15.54 -16.30
CA ALA A 168 -8.95 -14.70 -16.23
C ALA A 168 -9.32 -14.05 -17.58
N GLY A 169 -8.57 -14.31 -18.65
CA GLY A 169 -8.85 -13.76 -19.97
C GLY A 169 -8.53 -12.27 -20.11
N VAL A 170 -7.75 -11.70 -19.21
CA VAL A 170 -7.24 -10.33 -19.35
C VAL A 170 -6.44 -10.26 -20.65
N GLY A 171 -6.86 -9.38 -21.58
CA GLY A 171 -6.22 -9.25 -22.91
C GLY A 171 -7.01 -9.85 -24.07
N LYS A 172 -8.19 -10.43 -23.80
CA LYS A 172 -9.17 -10.83 -24.86
C LYS A 172 -10.10 -9.67 -25.20
#